data_6f1fb95f9faacb101b72972ed2503f8a
#
_entry.id   6f1fb95f9faacb101b72972ed2503f8a
#
_cell.length_a   1.000
_cell.length_b   1.000
_cell.length_c   1.000
_cell.angle_alpha   90.00
_cell.angle_beta   90.00
_cell.angle_gamma   90.00
#
_symmetry.space_group_name_H-M   'P 1'
#
loop_
_entity.id
_entity.type
_entity.pdbx_description
1 polymer ?
#
loop_
_entity_poly.entity_id
_entity_poly.type
_entity_poly.pdbx_seq_one_letter_code
_entity_poly.pdbx_strand_id
1 'polypeptide(L)'
;KINNSVPLIIDPTGIHFRSDGNYFLCGCAPEFDDTVAYDDFTIDYELWEEKIWPILANRIPDFERIKLVNAWAGHYAFNTFDQNGIIGPHPEFINFYFANGFSGHGLQQSPAVGRALSEKIIYKKYRTLNLKPLSPERLIEKKPFLEKAII
;
A
#
# COMPACT_ATOMS: atom_id res chain seq x y z
N LYS A 1 16.00 -24.95 -12.30
CA LYS A 1 15.56 -24.48 -10.96
C LYS A 1 15.55 -22.97 -11.00
N ILE A 2 14.37 -22.37 -10.87
CA ILE A 2 14.26 -20.91 -10.71
C ILE A 2 14.95 -20.58 -9.38
N ASN A 3 15.86 -19.61 -9.41
CA ASN A 3 16.52 -19.16 -8.18
C ASN A 3 15.47 -18.44 -7.32
N ASN A 4 15.11 -19.03 -6.18
CA ASN A 4 14.04 -18.55 -5.31
C ASN A 4 14.44 -17.39 -4.39
N SER A 5 15.48 -16.65 -4.72
CA SER A 5 15.94 -15.51 -3.90
C SER A 5 15.93 -14.23 -4.72
N VAL A 6 14.73 -13.71 -5.00
CA VAL A 6 14.58 -12.38 -5.60
C VAL A 6 13.95 -11.44 -4.59
N PRO A 7 14.44 -10.19 -4.49
CA PRO A 7 13.82 -9.16 -3.67
C PRO A 7 12.45 -8.77 -4.25
N LEU A 8 11.74 -7.88 -3.57
CA LEU A 8 10.58 -7.24 -4.14
C LEU A 8 10.99 -6.43 -5.37
N ILE A 9 10.44 -6.78 -6.50
CA ILE A 9 10.61 -6.10 -7.78
C ILE A 9 9.27 -5.50 -8.17
N ILE A 10 9.27 -4.25 -8.60
CA ILE A 10 8.10 -3.56 -9.13
C ILE A 10 8.41 -3.26 -10.60
N ASP A 11 7.62 -3.83 -11.48
CA ASP A 11 7.72 -3.61 -12.92
C ASP A 11 7.09 -2.25 -13.30
N PRO A 12 7.54 -1.57 -14.34
CA PRO A 12 6.90 -0.34 -14.84
C PRO A 12 5.42 -0.48 -15.18
N THR A 13 4.91 -1.70 -15.36
CA THR A 13 3.48 -1.99 -15.54
C THR A 13 2.67 -1.98 -14.23
N GLY A 14 3.32 -1.75 -13.07
CA GLY A 14 2.71 -1.82 -11.75
C GLY A 14 2.62 -3.23 -11.16
N ILE A 15 3.03 -4.26 -11.92
CA ILE A 15 3.10 -5.62 -11.38
C ILE A 15 4.31 -5.73 -10.46
N HIS A 16 4.07 -6.26 -9.26
CA HIS A 16 5.15 -6.53 -8.32
C HIS A 16 5.24 -8.03 -8.02
N PHE A 17 6.44 -8.50 -7.75
CA PHE A 17 6.68 -9.88 -7.34
C PHE A 17 7.92 -10.00 -6.47
N ARG A 18 7.96 -11.03 -5.65
CA ARG A 18 9.10 -11.39 -4.80
C ARG A 18 9.11 -12.88 -4.51
N SER A 19 10.22 -13.38 -4.04
CA SER A 19 10.29 -14.73 -3.48
C SER A 19 9.46 -14.83 -2.19
N ASP A 20 8.82 -15.97 -1.99
CA ASP A 20 8.07 -16.31 -0.80
C ASP A 20 8.24 -17.81 -0.47
N GLY A 21 9.33 -18.14 0.22
CA GLY A 21 9.71 -19.53 0.47
C GLY A 21 9.97 -20.29 -0.84
N ASN A 22 9.19 -21.34 -1.11
CA ASN A 22 9.24 -22.11 -2.33
C ASN A 22 8.38 -21.56 -3.47
N TYR A 23 7.71 -20.43 -3.25
CA TYR A 23 6.78 -19.80 -4.16
C TYR A 23 7.25 -18.40 -4.54
N PHE A 24 6.50 -17.78 -5.42
CA PHE A 24 6.56 -16.34 -5.67
C PHE A 24 5.23 -15.72 -5.27
N LEU A 25 5.30 -14.61 -4.57
CA LEU A 25 4.17 -13.73 -4.35
C LEU A 25 4.20 -12.67 -5.43
N CYS A 26 3.08 -12.45 -6.11
CA CYS A 26 2.94 -11.40 -7.10
C CYS A 26 1.57 -10.74 -6.98
N GLY A 27 1.47 -9.54 -7.48
CA GLY A 27 0.22 -8.79 -7.49
C GLY A 27 0.34 -7.52 -8.30
N CYS A 28 -0.79 -6.86 -8.48
CA CYS A 28 -0.87 -5.50 -9.02
C CYS A 28 -2.17 -4.86 -8.52
N ALA A 29 -2.26 -3.54 -8.65
CA ALA A 29 -3.53 -2.84 -8.54
C ALA A 29 -4.42 -3.18 -9.74
N PRO A 30 -5.76 -3.23 -9.56
CA PRO A 30 -6.68 -3.33 -10.68
C PRO A 30 -6.58 -2.08 -11.57
N GLU A 31 -7.04 -2.17 -12.80
CA GLU A 31 -7.08 -1.02 -13.72
C GLU A 31 -8.09 0.04 -13.26
N PHE A 32 -9.21 -0.42 -12.73
CA PHE A 32 -10.24 0.40 -12.11
C PHE A 32 -10.37 -0.01 -10.65
N ASP A 33 -10.06 0.91 -9.74
CA ASP A 33 -10.05 0.68 -8.30
C ASP A 33 -11.28 1.32 -7.65
N ASP A 34 -12.44 0.75 -7.96
CA ASP A 34 -13.72 1.21 -7.45
C ASP A 34 -13.92 0.82 -5.98
N THR A 35 -14.75 1.60 -5.29
CA THR A 35 -15.15 1.28 -3.93
C THR A 35 -16.01 0.01 -3.91
N VAL A 36 -15.61 -0.96 -3.11
CA VAL A 36 -16.34 -2.23 -2.92
C VAL A 36 -16.99 -2.30 -1.54
N ALA A 37 -17.93 -3.22 -1.34
CA ALA A 37 -18.51 -3.47 -0.02
C ALA A 37 -17.42 -3.96 0.96
N TYR A 38 -17.59 -3.65 2.26
CA TYR A 38 -16.59 -3.96 3.29
C TYR A 38 -16.32 -5.45 3.48
N ASP A 39 -17.22 -6.31 3.04
CA ASP A 39 -17.16 -7.77 3.08
C ASP A 39 -16.92 -8.42 1.71
N ASP A 40 -16.68 -7.62 0.67
CA ASP A 40 -16.35 -8.10 -0.66
C ASP A 40 -14.83 -8.33 -0.79
N PHE A 41 -14.45 -9.60 -0.87
CA PHE A 41 -13.10 -10.08 -1.13
C PHE A 41 -13.06 -10.95 -2.39
N THR A 42 -13.92 -10.65 -3.35
CA THR A 42 -13.97 -11.35 -4.63
C THR A 42 -12.62 -11.22 -5.34
N ILE A 43 -12.14 -12.36 -5.86
CA ILE A 43 -10.86 -12.43 -6.56
C ILE A 43 -11.13 -12.32 -8.06
N ASP A 44 -10.44 -11.40 -8.71
CA ASP A 44 -10.39 -11.30 -10.16
C ASP A 44 -9.31 -12.25 -10.71
N TYR A 45 -9.74 -13.43 -11.16
CA TYR A 45 -8.85 -14.42 -11.76
C TYR A 45 -8.43 -14.05 -13.19
N GLU A 46 -9.24 -13.26 -13.91
CA GLU A 46 -8.91 -12.80 -15.26
C GLU A 46 -7.67 -11.90 -15.22
N LEU A 47 -7.54 -11.10 -14.17
CA LEU A 47 -6.35 -10.27 -13.94
C LEU A 47 -5.04 -11.10 -13.91
N TRP A 48 -5.09 -12.32 -13.35
CA TRP A 48 -3.95 -13.23 -13.39
C TRP A 48 -3.66 -13.70 -14.81
N GLU A 49 -4.67 -14.18 -15.53
CA GLU A 49 -4.51 -14.82 -16.83
C GLU A 49 -4.18 -13.81 -17.93
N GLU A 50 -4.81 -12.64 -17.90
CA GLU A 50 -4.71 -11.66 -18.98
C GLU A 50 -3.59 -10.63 -18.76
N LYS A 51 -3.21 -10.34 -17.52
CA LYS A 51 -2.23 -9.30 -17.21
C LYS A 51 -1.01 -9.80 -16.46
N ILE A 52 -1.18 -10.39 -15.26
CA ILE A 52 -0.06 -10.67 -14.37
C ILE A 52 0.86 -11.72 -14.97
N TRP A 53 0.34 -12.90 -15.28
CA TRP A 53 1.15 -14.01 -15.80
C TRP A 53 1.82 -13.71 -17.13
N PRO A 54 1.16 -13.16 -18.16
CA PRO A 54 1.81 -12.84 -19.44
C PRO A 54 2.98 -11.86 -19.30
N ILE A 55 2.82 -10.82 -18.47
CA ILE A 55 3.88 -9.83 -18.23
C ILE A 55 5.05 -10.45 -17.47
N LEU A 56 4.78 -11.26 -16.45
CA LEU A 56 5.81 -11.96 -15.69
C LEU A 56 6.58 -12.96 -16.59
N ALA A 57 5.88 -13.72 -17.43
CA ALA A 57 6.49 -14.67 -18.37
C ALA A 57 7.36 -13.98 -19.43
N ASN A 58 6.90 -12.81 -19.93
CA ASN A 58 7.70 -12.01 -20.85
C ASN A 58 8.96 -11.42 -20.18
N ARG A 59 8.87 -11.04 -18.90
CA ARG A 59 9.99 -10.49 -18.14
C ARG A 59 11.00 -11.55 -17.75
N ILE A 60 10.54 -12.72 -17.35
CA ILE A 60 11.33 -13.86 -16.88
C ILE A 60 10.82 -15.10 -17.60
N PRO A 61 11.51 -15.59 -18.67
CA PRO A 61 11.03 -16.71 -19.47
C PRO A 61 10.69 -17.98 -18.67
N ASP A 62 11.40 -18.24 -17.58
CA ASP A 62 11.11 -19.39 -16.71
C ASP A 62 9.73 -19.29 -16.02
N PHE A 63 9.14 -18.11 -15.93
CA PHE A 63 7.81 -17.89 -15.36
C PHE A 63 6.67 -18.29 -16.31
N GLU A 64 6.96 -18.63 -17.57
CA GLU A 64 5.97 -19.28 -18.44
C GLU A 64 5.39 -20.57 -17.85
N ARG A 65 6.17 -21.23 -16.99
CA ARG A 65 5.81 -22.51 -16.36
C ARG A 65 5.22 -22.42 -14.97
N ILE A 66 5.11 -21.24 -14.39
CA ILE A 66 4.51 -21.09 -13.06
C ILE A 66 2.99 -21.29 -13.14
N LYS A 67 2.43 -21.70 -12.02
CA LYS A 67 0.99 -21.89 -11.87
C LYS A 67 0.49 -21.12 -10.66
N LEU A 68 -0.70 -20.59 -10.78
CA LEU A 68 -1.39 -20.01 -9.64
C LEU A 68 -1.71 -21.14 -8.64
N VAL A 69 -1.20 -21.01 -7.42
CA VAL A 69 -1.41 -21.97 -6.34
C VAL A 69 -2.47 -21.45 -5.36
N ASN A 70 -2.44 -20.16 -5.11
CA ASN A 70 -3.39 -19.48 -4.24
C ASN A 70 -3.55 -18.02 -4.67
N ALA A 71 -4.69 -17.43 -4.39
CA ALA A 71 -4.96 -16.03 -4.59
C ALA A 71 -5.80 -15.48 -3.44
N TRP A 72 -5.66 -14.20 -3.17
CA TRP A 72 -6.50 -13.47 -2.22
C TRP A 72 -6.60 -12.02 -2.63
N ALA A 73 -7.69 -11.38 -2.23
CA ALA A 73 -7.89 -9.94 -2.31
C ALA A 73 -7.84 -9.34 -0.90
N GLY A 74 -7.49 -8.08 -0.81
CA GLY A 74 -7.47 -7.35 0.46
C GLY A 74 -7.81 -5.89 0.23
N HIS A 75 -8.58 -5.32 1.14
CA HIS A 75 -8.88 -3.89 1.12
C HIS A 75 -7.71 -3.10 1.68
N TYR A 76 -7.50 -1.91 1.13
CA TYR A 76 -6.67 -0.90 1.76
C TYR A 76 -7.38 0.46 1.76
N ALA A 77 -7.09 1.26 2.78
CA ALA A 77 -7.70 2.57 2.93
C ALA A 77 -7.05 3.55 1.97
N PHE A 78 -7.66 3.73 0.80
CA PHE A 78 -7.20 4.66 -0.21
C PHE A 78 -7.62 6.09 0.14
N ASN A 79 -6.68 7.00 0.27
CA ASN A 79 -6.94 8.42 0.48
C ASN A 79 -7.07 9.13 -0.87
N THR A 80 -8.29 9.40 -1.29
CA THR A 80 -8.60 10.03 -2.58
C THR A 80 -8.15 11.49 -2.69
N PHE A 81 -7.82 12.14 -1.58
CA PHE A 81 -7.39 13.53 -1.58
C PHE A 81 -5.96 13.72 -2.08
N ASP A 82 -5.02 12.92 -1.55
CA ASP A 82 -3.59 13.09 -1.87
C ASP A 82 -2.78 11.77 -1.79
N GLN A 83 -3.45 10.62 -1.68
CA GLN A 83 -2.88 9.28 -1.58
C GLN A 83 -1.89 9.09 -0.43
N ASN A 84 -1.86 10.01 0.53
CA ASN A 84 -0.94 9.97 1.67
C ASN A 84 -1.66 9.77 2.99
N GLY A 85 -0.98 9.16 3.97
CA GLY A 85 -1.55 8.89 5.29
C GLY A 85 -2.04 10.16 5.98
N ILE A 86 -3.18 10.06 6.69
CA ILE A 86 -3.70 11.10 7.57
C ILE A 86 -3.22 10.78 8.98
N ILE A 87 -2.31 11.61 9.52
CA ILE A 87 -1.59 11.29 10.75
C ILE A 87 -1.59 12.49 11.70
N GLY A 88 -2.06 12.29 12.93
CA GLY A 88 -2.03 13.35 13.93
C GLY A 88 -3.34 13.53 14.69
N PRO A 89 -3.40 14.55 15.56
CA PRO A 89 -4.58 14.81 16.38
C PRO A 89 -5.76 15.29 15.52
N HIS A 90 -6.95 14.94 15.95
CA HIS A 90 -8.17 15.54 15.40
C HIS A 90 -8.20 17.04 15.75
N PRO A 91 -8.61 17.92 14.82
CA PRO A 91 -8.62 19.36 15.07
C PRO A 91 -9.48 19.81 16.26
N GLU A 92 -10.62 19.13 16.48
CA GLU A 92 -11.61 19.49 17.49
C GLU A 92 -11.62 18.56 18.72
N PHE A 93 -11.26 17.27 18.55
CA PHE A 93 -11.33 16.28 19.62
C PHE A 93 -9.95 15.99 20.19
N ILE A 94 -9.70 16.45 21.42
CA ILE A 94 -8.36 16.44 22.07
C ILE A 94 -7.73 15.06 22.18
N ASN A 95 -8.53 14.01 22.39
CA ASN A 95 -8.05 12.65 22.62
C ASN A 95 -8.21 11.72 21.40
N PHE A 96 -8.55 12.28 20.24
CA PHE A 96 -8.69 11.53 19.01
C PHE A 96 -7.50 11.79 18.09
N TYR A 97 -6.91 10.71 17.58
CA TYR A 97 -5.75 10.76 16.68
C TYR A 97 -6.02 9.91 15.45
N PHE A 98 -5.61 10.41 14.30
CA PHE A 98 -5.65 9.69 13.05
C PHE A 98 -4.33 8.95 12.79
N ALA A 99 -4.43 7.76 12.21
CA ALA A 99 -3.35 7.00 11.57
C ALA A 99 -3.99 6.09 10.51
N ASN A 100 -4.47 6.68 9.42
CA ASN A 100 -5.24 5.96 8.39
C ASN A 100 -5.02 6.55 7.00
N GLY A 101 -5.63 5.94 5.98
CA GLY A 101 -5.58 6.44 4.62
C GLY A 101 -4.21 6.30 3.95
N PHE A 102 -3.46 5.24 4.25
CA PHE A 102 -2.07 5.05 3.78
C PHE A 102 -1.94 4.60 2.33
N SER A 103 -3.04 4.35 1.64
CA SER A 103 -3.07 4.05 0.20
C SER A 103 -2.04 2.99 -0.22
N GLY A 104 -2.00 1.85 0.51
CA GLY A 104 -1.09 0.74 0.27
C GLY A 104 0.26 0.81 0.99
N HIS A 105 0.66 1.95 1.58
CA HIS A 105 1.98 2.13 2.21
C HIS A 105 2.02 1.94 3.73
N GLY A 106 0.91 1.54 4.35
CA GLY A 106 0.78 1.51 5.81
C GLY A 106 1.75 0.55 6.50
N LEU A 107 2.01 -0.62 5.94
CA LEU A 107 2.88 -1.62 6.56
C LEU A 107 4.31 -1.08 6.75
N GLN A 108 4.94 -0.60 5.69
CA GLN A 108 6.31 -0.11 5.73
C GLN A 108 6.45 1.21 6.49
N GLN A 109 5.39 2.02 6.56
CA GLN A 109 5.39 3.30 7.30
C GLN A 109 5.05 3.15 8.79
N SER A 110 4.41 2.05 9.19
CA SER A 110 3.84 1.87 10.54
C SER A 110 4.84 2.10 11.69
N PRO A 111 6.12 1.66 11.66
CA PRO A 111 7.05 1.91 12.76
C PRO A 111 7.35 3.41 12.95
N ALA A 112 7.51 4.15 11.86
CA ALA A 112 7.78 5.58 11.89
C ALA A 112 6.56 6.37 12.37
N VAL A 113 5.37 6.00 11.88
CA VAL A 113 4.08 6.60 12.28
C VAL A 113 3.80 6.36 13.76
N GLY A 114 3.93 5.12 14.23
CA GLY A 114 3.73 4.76 15.64
C GLY A 114 4.64 5.53 16.56
N ARG A 115 5.93 5.66 16.21
CA ARG A 115 6.90 6.47 16.94
C ARG A 115 6.49 7.94 16.99
N ALA A 116 6.17 8.55 15.86
CA ALA A 116 5.82 9.96 15.79
C ALA A 116 4.53 10.28 16.57
N LEU A 117 3.51 9.39 16.48
CA LEU A 117 2.28 9.56 17.25
C LEU A 117 2.52 9.41 18.76
N SER A 118 3.32 8.44 19.20
CA SER A 118 3.67 8.32 20.62
C SER A 118 4.41 9.56 21.14
N GLU A 119 5.34 10.12 20.36
CA GLU A 119 5.98 11.39 20.69
C GLU A 119 4.97 12.55 20.80
N LYS A 120 4.05 12.64 19.86
CA LYS A 120 3.01 13.67 19.84
C LYS A 120 2.06 13.54 21.04
N ILE A 121 1.69 12.32 21.42
CA ILE A 121 0.82 12.05 22.55
C ILE A 121 1.52 12.37 23.88
N ILE A 122 2.76 11.88 24.08
CA ILE A 122 3.49 11.99 25.33
C ILE A 122 4.06 13.41 25.50
N TYR A 123 4.75 13.90 24.49
CA TYR A 123 5.50 15.17 24.55
C TYR A 123 4.77 16.37 23.96
N LYS A 124 3.56 16.16 23.41
CA LYS A 124 2.76 17.18 22.70
C LYS A 124 3.45 17.79 21.47
N LYS A 125 4.55 17.18 21.03
CA LYS A 125 5.32 17.60 19.83
C LYS A 125 6.05 16.41 19.21
N TYR A 126 6.32 16.50 17.94
CA TYR A 126 7.26 15.59 17.26
C TYR A 126 8.69 15.88 17.70
N ARG A 127 9.49 14.86 17.88
CA ARG A 127 10.90 14.95 18.33
C ARG A 127 11.90 14.44 17.31
N THR A 128 11.54 13.36 16.61
CA THR A 128 12.43 12.68 15.67
C THR A 128 11.98 12.82 14.22
N LEU A 129 10.68 12.75 13.97
CA LEU A 129 10.07 12.88 12.65
C LEU A 129 8.97 13.93 12.72
N ASN A 130 9.04 14.92 11.85
CA ASN A 130 7.98 15.92 11.74
C ASN A 130 6.91 15.47 10.75
N LEU A 131 5.81 14.93 11.26
CA LEU A 131 4.66 14.51 10.44
C LEU A 131 3.57 15.60 10.29
N LYS A 132 3.91 16.85 10.59
CA LYS A 132 2.97 17.97 10.37
C LYS A 132 2.44 18.06 8.93
N PRO A 133 3.24 17.80 7.87
CA PRO A 133 2.73 17.79 6.50
C PRO A 133 1.64 16.74 6.23
N LEU A 134 1.56 15.69 7.05
CA LEU A 134 0.58 14.61 6.96
C LEU A 134 -0.61 14.80 7.92
N SER A 135 -0.70 15.94 8.60
CA SER A 135 -1.74 16.20 9.58
C SER A 135 -3.13 16.38 8.94
N PRO A 136 -4.22 16.12 9.71
CA PRO A 136 -5.59 16.29 9.22
C PRO A 136 -5.91 17.72 8.77
N GLU A 137 -5.22 18.73 9.30
CA GLU A 137 -5.42 20.13 8.95
C GLU A 137 -5.26 20.39 7.45
N ARG A 138 -4.36 19.65 6.76
CA ARG A 138 -4.15 19.80 5.31
C ARG A 138 -5.41 19.50 4.48
N LEU A 139 -6.31 18.61 4.98
CA LEU A 139 -7.58 18.33 4.31
C LEU A 139 -8.54 19.52 4.44
N ILE A 140 -8.60 20.12 5.64
CA ILE A 140 -9.43 21.29 5.92
C ILE A 140 -8.94 22.48 5.10
N GLU A 141 -7.62 22.69 5.08
CA GLU A 141 -6.97 23.78 4.33
C GLU A 141 -6.91 23.52 2.81
N LYS A 142 -7.32 22.33 2.35
CA LYS A 142 -7.26 21.89 0.94
C LYS A 142 -5.85 22.02 0.34
N LYS A 143 -4.83 21.66 1.13
CA LYS A 143 -3.41 21.66 0.74
C LYS A 143 -2.89 20.24 0.60
N PRO A 144 -3.06 19.57 -0.56
CA PRO A 144 -2.63 18.20 -0.75
C PRO A 144 -1.11 18.06 -0.63
N PHE A 145 -0.67 16.96 -0.04
CA PHE A 145 0.70 16.50 -0.02
C PHE A 145 0.77 15.20 -0.82
N LEU A 146 0.84 15.33 -2.14
CA LEU A 146 0.69 14.21 -3.07
C LEU A 146 1.78 13.15 -2.89
N GLU A 147 1.36 11.90 -2.73
CA GLU A 147 2.26 10.75 -2.86
C GLU A 147 2.57 10.52 -4.34
N LYS A 148 3.85 10.26 -4.62
CA LYS A 148 4.33 10.08 -6.01
C LYS A 148 4.71 8.64 -6.32
N ALA A 149 4.83 7.79 -5.31
CA ALA A 149 5.26 6.40 -5.43
C ALA A 149 4.08 5.45 -5.12
N ILE A 150 2.96 5.64 -5.78
CA ILE A 150 1.79 4.76 -5.64
C ILE A 150 2.10 3.45 -6.37
N ILE A 151 1.87 2.34 -5.68
CA ILE A 151 2.06 0.97 -6.19
C ILE A 151 0.70 0.35 -6.44
#